data_e7db8f086e7862056f1f3927e55bf4c9
#
_entry.id   e7db8f086e7862056f1f3927e55bf4c9
#
_cell.length_a   1.000
_cell.length_b   1.000
_cell.length_c   1.000
_cell.angle_alpha   90.00
_cell.angle_beta   90.00
_cell.angle_gamma   90.00
#
_symmetry.space_group_name_H-M   'P 1'
#
loop_
_entity.id
_entity.type
_entity.pdbx_description
1 polymer ?
#
loop_
_entity_poly.entity_id
_entity_poly.type
_entity_poly.pdbx_seq_one_letter_code
_entity_poly.pdbx_strand_id
1 'polypeptide(L)'
;MLLNPTQARSVLALAARERFALLAVNADSPAAVQDALDAAREAQAPVIIETSLWQLTGRSFGAGDPVRGLSRYLAQVAITANDPAYAQVPVFFHTDHIKGPQTLPILTAAISGVAIPGYEQGPRLRASSISLDSSAMSEDENIATLRTLCAYARDAQLDLCLEMEAGVDDGLTELAVSERLVGAVEATHPGYLALYAPGVGTRHGFSADGFPTFSPPTISRNRDLIERICKRPMGIALHGSSGLTAEDLAAGFAAGVTKVNWSSESLLARSHLAAAYYASHQSELDPLSKNFKVTAMDNGVQAAVSSGYIPTVVERMRILGGAGRAGACLAAAQVRPGSSAARQAQS
;
A
#
# COMPACT_ATOMS: atom_id res chain seq x y z
N MET A 1 8.86 2.11 -12.12
CA MET A 1 7.79 2.80 -12.90
C MET A 1 6.54 2.91 -12.03
N LEU A 2 6.01 4.11 -11.80
CA LEU A 2 4.74 4.30 -11.09
C LEU A 2 3.57 3.85 -11.96
N LEU A 3 2.73 2.96 -11.41
CA LEU A 3 1.57 2.40 -12.12
C LEU A 3 0.34 3.31 -12.01
N ASN A 4 -0.44 3.40 -13.08
CA ASN A 4 -1.76 4.02 -13.07
C ASN A 4 -2.84 3.02 -12.54
N PRO A 5 -4.08 3.47 -12.26
CA PRO A 5 -5.12 2.60 -11.69
C PRO A 5 -5.47 1.36 -12.53
N THR A 6 -5.46 1.47 -13.85
CA THR A 6 -5.70 0.32 -14.75
C THR A 6 -4.59 -0.72 -14.65
N GLN A 7 -3.34 -0.27 -14.67
CA GLN A 7 -2.16 -1.12 -14.50
C GLN A 7 -2.14 -1.77 -13.11
N ALA A 8 -2.48 -1.00 -12.08
CA ALA A 8 -2.59 -1.47 -10.70
C ALA A 8 -3.60 -2.62 -10.58
N ARG A 9 -4.82 -2.47 -11.14
CA ARG A 9 -5.81 -3.57 -11.16
C ARG A 9 -5.30 -4.81 -11.86
N SER A 10 -4.60 -4.65 -12.99
CA SER A 10 -4.05 -5.79 -13.74
C SER A 10 -3.01 -6.55 -12.92
N VAL A 11 -2.12 -5.84 -12.21
CA VAL A 11 -1.11 -6.46 -11.34
C VAL A 11 -1.75 -7.13 -10.12
N LEU A 12 -2.73 -6.51 -9.48
CA LEU A 12 -3.44 -7.11 -8.34
C LEU A 12 -4.23 -8.37 -8.77
N ALA A 13 -4.87 -8.34 -9.93
CA ALA A 13 -5.55 -9.52 -10.49
C ALA A 13 -4.57 -10.65 -10.82
N LEU A 14 -3.37 -10.32 -11.33
CA LEU A 14 -2.29 -11.29 -11.52
C LEU A 14 -1.88 -11.90 -10.19
N ALA A 15 -1.64 -11.07 -9.17
CA ALA A 15 -1.21 -11.51 -7.85
C ALA A 15 -2.25 -12.43 -7.18
N ALA A 16 -3.54 -12.08 -7.28
CA ALA A 16 -4.64 -12.91 -6.79
C ALA A 16 -4.69 -14.28 -7.49
N ARG A 17 -4.53 -14.30 -8.83
CA ARG A 17 -4.57 -15.52 -9.64
C ARG A 17 -3.34 -16.41 -9.41
N GLU A 18 -2.15 -15.82 -9.38
CA GLU A 18 -0.89 -16.56 -9.27
C GLU A 18 -0.44 -16.78 -7.82
N ARG A 19 -1.24 -16.32 -6.87
CA ARG A 19 -1.02 -16.53 -5.43
C ARG A 19 0.33 -15.99 -4.97
N PHE A 20 0.53 -14.68 -5.05
CA PHE A 20 1.59 -13.95 -4.36
C PHE A 20 1.04 -12.64 -3.80
N ALA A 21 1.69 -12.10 -2.77
CA ALA A 21 1.27 -10.85 -2.17
C ALA A 21 2.30 -9.73 -2.42
N LEU A 22 1.78 -8.51 -2.60
CA LEU A 22 2.57 -7.29 -2.68
C LEU A 22 2.76 -6.74 -1.26
N LEU A 23 4.00 -6.39 -0.94
CA LEU A 23 4.29 -5.65 0.29
C LEU A 23 3.91 -4.18 0.11
N ALA A 24 3.10 -3.66 1.03
CA ALA A 24 2.71 -2.27 1.10
C ALA A 24 3.38 -1.61 2.31
N VAL A 25 4.25 -0.62 2.04
CA VAL A 25 5.08 0.04 3.05
C VAL A 25 4.57 1.45 3.29
N ASN A 26 4.21 1.76 4.54
CA ASN A 26 3.93 3.11 4.99
C ASN A 26 5.26 3.88 5.16
N ALA A 27 5.80 4.39 4.06
CA ALA A 27 7.04 5.15 4.07
C ALA A 27 6.79 6.60 4.54
N ASP A 28 7.40 7.00 5.66
CA ASP A 28 7.13 8.28 6.33
C ASP A 28 8.07 9.41 5.93
N SER A 29 9.04 9.12 5.05
CA SER A 29 10.05 10.07 4.60
C SER A 29 10.56 9.76 3.19
N PRO A 30 11.18 10.72 2.49
CA PRO A 30 11.83 10.46 1.20
C PRO A 30 12.86 9.33 1.24
N ALA A 31 13.64 9.22 2.33
CA ALA A 31 14.61 8.15 2.52
C ALA A 31 13.93 6.78 2.65
N ALA A 32 12.79 6.70 3.38
CA ALA A 32 12.03 5.46 3.50
C ALA A 32 11.42 5.02 2.16
N VAL A 33 10.99 5.96 1.33
CA VAL A 33 10.55 5.67 -0.05
C VAL A 33 11.70 5.09 -0.87
N GLN A 34 12.87 5.71 -0.81
CA GLN A 34 14.08 5.25 -1.51
C GLN A 34 14.45 3.83 -1.09
N ASP A 35 14.52 3.55 0.21
CA ASP A 35 14.86 2.22 0.75
C ASP A 35 13.87 1.14 0.29
N ALA A 36 12.58 1.44 0.28
CA ALA A 36 11.55 0.50 -0.18
C ALA A 36 11.70 0.16 -1.67
N LEU A 37 12.07 1.16 -2.50
CA LEU A 37 12.31 0.94 -3.93
C LEU A 37 13.64 0.21 -4.17
N ASP A 38 14.69 0.48 -3.40
CA ASP A 38 15.96 -0.24 -3.48
C ASP A 38 15.78 -1.72 -3.10
N ALA A 39 15.01 -1.99 -2.04
CA ALA A 39 14.65 -3.36 -1.67
C ALA A 39 13.82 -4.07 -2.76
N ALA A 40 12.85 -3.39 -3.35
CA ALA A 40 12.03 -3.93 -4.43
C ALA A 40 12.88 -4.23 -5.69
N ARG A 41 13.85 -3.37 -6.00
CA ARG A 41 14.81 -3.60 -7.09
C ARG A 41 15.69 -4.82 -6.80
N GLU A 42 16.25 -4.93 -5.61
CA GLU A 42 17.07 -6.07 -5.19
C GLU A 42 16.28 -7.39 -5.22
N ALA A 43 15.07 -7.37 -4.69
CA ALA A 43 14.17 -8.54 -4.68
C ALA A 43 13.54 -8.83 -6.05
N GLN A 44 13.70 -7.95 -7.06
CA GLN A 44 12.94 -7.99 -8.31
C GLN A 44 11.42 -8.13 -8.07
N ALA A 45 10.88 -7.35 -7.14
CA ALA A 45 9.51 -7.43 -6.65
C ALA A 45 8.69 -6.19 -7.03
N PRO A 46 7.35 -6.29 -7.16
CA PRO A 46 6.47 -5.13 -7.09
C PRO A 46 6.43 -4.59 -5.65
N VAL A 47 6.18 -3.28 -5.51
CA VAL A 47 6.04 -2.64 -4.20
C VAL A 47 4.91 -1.63 -4.20
N ILE A 48 4.20 -1.55 -3.09
CA ILE A 48 3.21 -0.51 -2.82
C ILE A 48 3.81 0.46 -1.81
N ILE A 49 3.92 1.72 -2.19
CA ILE A 49 4.16 2.82 -1.26
C ILE A 49 2.79 3.33 -0.84
N GLU A 50 2.46 3.12 0.43
CA GLU A 50 1.16 3.54 0.95
C GLU A 50 1.28 4.69 1.93
N THR A 51 0.20 5.46 2.07
CA THR A 51 0.14 6.63 2.92
C THR A 51 -1.16 6.69 3.68
N SER A 52 -1.05 6.96 4.96
CA SER A 52 -2.18 7.35 5.82
C SER A 52 -2.24 8.86 6.01
N LEU A 53 -3.27 9.32 6.71
CA LEU A 53 -3.39 10.73 7.08
C LEU A 53 -2.16 11.26 7.86
N TRP A 54 -1.46 10.38 8.60
CA TRP A 54 -0.25 10.75 9.36
C TRP A 54 0.89 11.22 8.46
N GLN A 55 1.20 10.49 7.39
CA GLN A 55 2.23 10.89 6.44
C GLN A 55 1.80 12.15 5.68
N LEU A 56 0.51 12.21 5.26
CA LEU A 56 -0.01 13.36 4.53
C LEU A 56 0.01 14.66 5.33
N THR A 57 -0.20 14.61 6.64
CA THR A 57 -0.13 15.81 7.51
C THR A 57 1.26 16.05 8.11
N GLY A 58 2.12 15.04 8.11
CA GLY A 58 3.44 15.05 8.72
C GLY A 58 4.39 16.09 8.12
N ARG A 59 5.48 16.36 8.85
CA ARG A 59 6.50 17.37 8.47
C ARG A 59 7.19 17.04 7.16
N SER A 60 7.39 15.73 6.86
CA SER A 60 8.09 15.29 5.65
C SER A 60 7.37 15.71 4.38
N PHE A 61 6.03 15.67 4.39
CA PHE A 61 5.24 15.92 3.18
C PHE A 61 4.26 17.09 3.35
N GLY A 62 3.34 17.04 4.31
CA GLY A 62 2.18 17.94 4.38
C GLY A 62 2.40 19.21 5.17
N ALA A 63 3.17 19.15 6.25
CA ALA A 63 3.31 20.25 7.21
C ALA A 63 1.94 20.77 7.69
N GLY A 64 1.02 19.84 8.01
CA GLY A 64 -0.32 20.13 8.53
C GLY A 64 -1.44 20.15 7.48
N ASP A 65 -1.12 20.22 6.18
CA ASP A 65 -2.12 20.24 5.09
C ASP A 65 -2.08 18.89 4.33
N PRO A 66 -3.12 18.04 4.42
CA PRO A 66 -3.11 16.71 3.83
C PRO A 66 -3.18 16.70 2.31
N VAL A 67 -3.82 17.70 1.66
CA VAL A 67 -3.86 17.77 0.19
C VAL A 67 -2.50 18.19 -0.36
N ARG A 68 -1.83 19.14 0.30
CA ARG A 68 -0.44 19.47 0.00
C ARG A 68 0.48 18.26 0.24
N GLY A 69 0.25 17.53 1.33
CA GLY A 69 0.96 16.30 1.63
C GLY A 69 0.82 15.25 0.54
N LEU A 70 -0.40 15.02 0.07
CA LEU A 70 -0.67 14.12 -1.06
C LEU A 70 0.11 14.54 -2.31
N SER A 71 0.07 15.83 -2.65
CA SER A 71 0.78 16.36 -3.83
C SER A 71 2.29 16.14 -3.75
N ARG A 72 2.91 16.47 -2.60
CA ARG A 72 4.36 16.33 -2.39
C ARG A 72 4.81 14.88 -2.30
N TYR A 73 4.04 14.06 -1.60
CA TYR A 73 4.37 12.65 -1.42
C TYR A 73 4.26 11.90 -2.76
N LEU A 74 3.16 12.09 -3.48
CA LEU A 74 2.97 11.46 -4.77
C LEU A 74 4.01 11.94 -5.79
N ALA A 75 4.41 13.22 -5.75
CA ALA A 75 5.51 13.74 -6.57
C ALA A 75 6.85 13.07 -6.22
N GLN A 76 7.17 12.92 -4.93
CA GLN A 76 8.37 12.21 -4.48
C GLN A 76 8.40 10.77 -4.98
N VAL A 77 7.31 10.02 -4.80
CA VAL A 77 7.22 8.64 -5.27
C VAL A 77 7.32 8.58 -6.80
N ALA A 78 6.64 9.48 -7.53
CA ALA A 78 6.67 9.50 -8.98
C ALA A 78 8.07 9.80 -9.53
N ILE A 79 8.78 10.76 -8.95
CA ILE A 79 10.16 11.12 -9.35
C ILE A 79 11.09 9.93 -9.13
N THR A 80 11.04 9.31 -7.93
CA THR A 80 11.90 8.18 -7.61
C THR A 80 11.56 6.95 -8.45
N ALA A 81 10.28 6.56 -8.53
CA ALA A 81 9.84 5.37 -9.25
C ALA A 81 10.08 5.43 -10.78
N ASN A 82 10.13 6.64 -11.34
CA ASN A 82 10.37 6.84 -12.78
C ASN A 82 11.87 7.11 -13.10
N ASP A 83 12.75 7.10 -12.10
CA ASP A 83 14.18 7.07 -12.35
C ASP A 83 14.56 5.79 -13.13
N PRO A 84 15.47 5.87 -14.14
CA PRO A 84 15.94 4.71 -14.89
C PRO A 84 16.40 3.53 -14.03
N ALA A 85 16.98 3.79 -12.85
CA ALA A 85 17.41 2.75 -11.91
C ALA A 85 16.24 1.84 -11.43
N TYR A 86 15.00 2.32 -11.47
CA TYR A 86 13.81 1.58 -11.07
C TYR A 86 12.88 1.22 -12.25
N ALA A 87 13.35 1.29 -13.48
CA ALA A 87 12.55 0.99 -14.68
C ALA A 87 11.92 -0.40 -14.64
N GLN A 88 12.56 -1.36 -13.95
CA GLN A 88 12.10 -2.74 -13.80
C GLN A 88 11.29 -2.98 -12.50
N VAL A 89 10.99 -1.95 -11.72
CA VAL A 89 10.21 -2.06 -10.48
C VAL A 89 8.80 -1.54 -10.71
N PRO A 90 7.75 -2.38 -10.63
CA PRO A 90 6.36 -1.93 -10.61
C PRO A 90 6.05 -1.28 -9.26
N VAL A 91 5.77 0.01 -9.26
CA VAL A 91 5.52 0.80 -8.04
C VAL A 91 4.09 1.28 -8.02
N PHE A 92 3.40 1.07 -6.91
CA PHE A 92 2.11 1.67 -6.62
C PHE A 92 2.28 2.84 -5.66
N PHE A 93 1.41 3.82 -5.81
CA PHE A 93 1.09 4.76 -4.73
C PHE A 93 -0.35 4.47 -4.28
N HIS A 94 -0.53 4.18 -3.00
CA HIS A 94 -1.81 3.80 -2.41
C HIS A 94 -2.16 4.72 -1.25
N THR A 95 -3.40 5.21 -1.20
CA THR A 95 -3.90 5.86 0.01
C THR A 95 -4.46 4.80 0.95
N ASP A 96 -4.06 4.87 2.23
CA ASP A 96 -4.43 3.94 3.28
C ASP A 96 -4.89 4.73 4.50
N HIS A 97 -5.88 4.25 5.25
CA HIS A 97 -6.39 4.89 6.48
C HIS A 97 -6.69 6.39 6.36
N ILE A 98 -7.35 6.82 5.28
CA ILE A 98 -7.84 8.18 5.13
C ILE A 98 -9.24 8.26 5.76
N LYS A 99 -9.37 9.06 6.81
CA LYS A 99 -10.60 9.20 7.60
C LYS A 99 -10.93 10.64 8.01
N GLY A 100 -12.12 10.81 8.56
CA GLY A 100 -12.60 12.09 9.08
C GLY A 100 -13.06 13.06 8.00
N PRO A 101 -13.21 14.36 8.30
CA PRO A 101 -13.81 15.36 7.41
C PRO A 101 -13.06 15.57 6.08
N GLN A 102 -11.77 15.20 6.06
CA GLN A 102 -10.91 15.37 4.87
C GLN A 102 -10.92 14.15 3.93
N THR A 103 -11.67 13.09 4.25
CA THR A 103 -11.69 11.85 3.46
C THR A 103 -12.03 12.10 1.99
N LEU A 104 -13.21 12.67 1.71
CA LEU A 104 -13.64 12.92 0.34
C LEU A 104 -12.72 13.89 -0.41
N PRO A 105 -12.32 15.07 0.14
CA PRO A 105 -11.35 15.95 -0.52
C PRO A 105 -10.03 15.28 -0.89
N ILE A 106 -9.45 14.49 0.01
CA ILE A 106 -8.19 13.80 -0.24
C ILE A 106 -8.36 12.71 -1.31
N LEU A 107 -9.37 11.85 -1.17
CA LEU A 107 -9.59 10.74 -2.09
C LEU A 107 -10.03 11.19 -3.48
N THR A 108 -10.86 12.22 -3.60
CA THR A 108 -11.19 12.81 -4.91
C THR A 108 -9.97 13.46 -5.57
N ALA A 109 -9.09 14.10 -4.79
CA ALA A 109 -7.82 14.60 -5.31
C ALA A 109 -6.89 13.45 -5.76
N ALA A 110 -6.83 12.35 -5.02
CA ALA A 110 -6.06 11.16 -5.40
C ALA A 110 -6.59 10.51 -6.71
N ILE A 111 -7.91 10.51 -6.91
CA ILE A 111 -8.57 10.00 -8.13
C ILE A 111 -8.35 10.93 -9.32
N SER A 112 -8.64 12.23 -9.18
CA SER A 112 -8.52 13.20 -10.27
C SER A 112 -7.09 13.57 -10.60
N GLY A 113 -6.19 13.29 -9.67
CA GLY A 113 -4.79 13.65 -9.73
C GLY A 113 -4.50 15.03 -9.12
N VAL A 114 -3.31 15.18 -8.62
CA VAL A 114 -2.77 16.42 -8.04
C VAL A 114 -1.72 17.02 -8.98
N ALA A 115 -1.64 18.35 -9.02
CA ALA A 115 -0.54 19.04 -9.67
C ALA A 115 0.71 18.99 -8.80
N ILE A 116 1.88 19.00 -9.41
CA ILE A 116 3.13 19.25 -8.69
C ILE A 116 3.14 20.74 -8.35
N PRO A 117 3.32 21.14 -7.07
CA PRO A 117 3.35 22.54 -6.67
C PRO A 117 4.38 23.33 -7.47
N GLY A 118 3.97 24.44 -8.05
CA GLY A 118 4.81 25.26 -8.93
C GLY A 118 4.87 24.77 -10.41
N TYR A 119 4.19 23.66 -10.74
CA TYR A 119 4.10 23.11 -12.09
C TYR A 119 2.66 22.73 -12.43
N GLU A 120 1.72 23.63 -12.16
CA GLU A 120 0.27 23.38 -12.27
C GLU A 120 -0.18 23.07 -13.70
N GLN A 121 0.61 23.48 -14.70
CA GLN A 121 0.38 23.18 -16.13
C GLN A 121 0.98 21.81 -16.55
N GLY A 122 1.72 21.14 -15.64
CA GLY A 122 2.30 19.83 -15.89
C GLY A 122 1.28 18.69 -15.78
N PRO A 123 1.74 17.45 -15.97
CA PRO A 123 0.88 16.29 -15.83
C PRO A 123 0.39 16.15 -14.38
N ARG A 124 -0.90 15.84 -14.25
CA ARG A 124 -1.47 15.52 -12.94
C ARG A 124 -1.07 14.10 -12.51
N LEU A 125 -0.59 13.99 -11.29
CA LEU A 125 -0.20 12.72 -10.70
C LEU A 125 -1.40 12.11 -9.97
N ARG A 126 -1.71 10.84 -10.25
CA ARG A 126 -2.83 10.09 -9.68
C ARG A 126 -2.31 8.95 -8.80
N ALA A 127 -3.05 8.63 -7.74
CA ALA A 127 -2.80 7.40 -6.99
C ALA A 127 -3.05 6.17 -7.87
N SER A 128 -2.26 5.13 -7.69
CA SER A 128 -2.44 3.83 -8.36
C SER A 128 -3.68 3.11 -7.84
N SER A 129 -3.93 3.24 -6.55
CA SER A 129 -5.10 2.69 -5.86
C SER A 129 -5.44 3.53 -4.63
N ILE A 130 -6.67 3.42 -4.17
CA ILE A 130 -7.14 4.15 -2.99
C ILE A 130 -7.89 3.23 -2.03
N SER A 131 -7.80 3.54 -0.74
CA SER A 131 -8.63 3.03 0.34
C SER A 131 -9.07 4.17 1.26
N LEU A 132 -10.12 3.95 2.01
CA LEU A 132 -10.53 4.81 3.13
C LEU A 132 -10.55 3.98 4.41
N ASP A 133 -10.34 4.63 5.55
CA ASP A 133 -10.50 4.01 6.85
C ASP A 133 -11.99 4.03 7.24
N SER A 134 -12.60 2.84 7.26
CA SER A 134 -14.01 2.66 7.59
C SER A 134 -14.27 2.36 9.08
N SER A 135 -13.23 2.35 9.92
CA SER A 135 -13.30 1.92 11.33
C SER A 135 -14.29 2.70 12.19
N ALA A 136 -14.64 3.93 11.80
CA ALA A 136 -15.61 4.78 12.48
C ALA A 136 -16.95 4.90 11.71
N MET A 137 -17.16 4.10 10.66
CA MET A 137 -18.34 4.15 9.81
C MET A 137 -19.25 2.95 10.05
N SER A 138 -20.56 3.17 9.97
CA SER A 138 -21.51 2.08 9.75
C SER A 138 -21.31 1.47 8.36
N GLU A 139 -21.81 0.24 8.14
CA GLU A 139 -21.77 -0.39 6.82
C GLU A 139 -22.44 0.47 5.74
N ASP A 140 -23.56 1.13 6.06
CA ASP A 140 -24.27 2.00 5.13
C ASP A 140 -23.47 3.25 4.76
N GLU A 141 -22.79 3.87 5.73
CA GLU A 141 -21.89 5.01 5.48
C GLU A 141 -20.69 4.60 4.64
N ASN A 142 -20.09 3.43 4.91
CA ASN A 142 -18.99 2.88 4.10
C ASN A 142 -19.44 2.67 2.65
N ILE A 143 -20.56 1.97 2.43
CA ILE A 143 -21.14 1.75 1.09
C ILE A 143 -21.43 3.08 0.39
N ALA A 144 -22.09 4.03 1.07
CA ALA A 144 -22.45 5.32 0.49
C ALA A 144 -21.21 6.13 0.08
N THR A 145 -20.17 6.15 0.93
CA THR A 145 -18.93 6.86 0.65
C THR A 145 -18.20 6.25 -0.54
N LEU A 146 -18.06 4.92 -0.59
CA LEU A 146 -17.41 4.24 -1.71
C LEU A 146 -18.19 4.41 -3.02
N ARG A 147 -19.52 4.35 -3.00
CA ARG A 147 -20.35 4.65 -4.18
C ARG A 147 -20.16 6.09 -4.66
N THR A 148 -20.02 7.04 -3.75
CA THR A 148 -19.75 8.45 -4.09
C THR A 148 -18.41 8.58 -4.83
N LEU A 149 -17.34 7.92 -4.35
CA LEU A 149 -16.04 7.92 -5.01
C LEU A 149 -16.08 7.21 -6.38
N CYS A 150 -16.78 6.09 -6.47
CA CYS A 150 -16.97 5.38 -7.74
C CYS A 150 -17.77 6.22 -8.76
N ALA A 151 -18.85 6.87 -8.32
CA ALA A 151 -19.64 7.77 -9.15
C ALA A 151 -18.81 8.96 -9.65
N TYR A 152 -18.00 9.57 -8.75
CA TYR A 152 -17.08 10.63 -9.11
C TYR A 152 -16.09 10.19 -10.20
N ALA A 153 -15.47 9.01 -10.05
CA ALA A 153 -14.53 8.50 -11.06
C ALA A 153 -15.23 8.22 -12.39
N ARG A 154 -16.42 7.60 -12.37
CA ARG A 154 -17.23 7.31 -13.56
C ARG A 154 -17.61 8.60 -14.30
N ASP A 155 -18.15 9.59 -13.58
CA ASP A 155 -18.66 10.83 -14.16
C ASP A 155 -17.52 11.69 -14.76
N ALA A 156 -16.33 11.59 -14.16
CA ALA A 156 -15.11 12.19 -14.69
C ALA A 156 -14.40 11.33 -15.76
N GLN A 157 -14.96 10.18 -16.14
CA GLN A 157 -14.35 9.21 -17.07
C GLN A 157 -12.93 8.78 -16.66
N LEU A 158 -12.72 8.58 -15.35
CA LEU A 158 -11.45 8.20 -14.77
C LEU A 158 -11.46 6.74 -14.32
N ASP A 159 -10.35 6.04 -14.57
CA ASP A 159 -10.12 4.72 -13.98
C ASP A 159 -9.92 4.84 -12.47
N LEU A 160 -10.37 3.82 -11.75
CA LEU A 160 -10.22 3.68 -10.31
C LEU A 160 -9.81 2.25 -9.95
N CYS A 161 -8.88 2.12 -9.03
CA CYS A 161 -8.52 0.88 -8.36
C CYS A 161 -8.81 1.06 -6.88
N LEU A 162 -9.84 0.38 -6.38
CA LEU A 162 -10.40 0.60 -5.05
C LEU A 162 -10.14 -0.59 -4.13
N GLU A 163 -9.70 -0.31 -2.92
CA GLU A 163 -9.72 -1.21 -1.78
C GLU A 163 -10.89 -0.84 -0.86
N MET A 164 -11.63 -1.84 -0.41
CA MET A 164 -12.74 -1.70 0.54
C MET A 164 -12.38 -2.38 1.86
N GLU A 165 -12.51 -1.67 2.95
CA GLU A 165 -12.31 -2.19 4.31
C GLU A 165 -13.63 -2.57 4.97
N ALA A 166 -13.57 -3.54 5.89
CA ALA A 166 -14.71 -4.01 6.67
C ALA A 166 -14.34 -4.21 8.15
N GLY A 167 -14.00 -3.13 8.86
CA GLY A 167 -13.75 -3.16 10.30
C GLY A 167 -12.56 -4.03 10.70
N VAL A 168 -11.38 -3.72 10.21
CA VAL A 168 -10.18 -4.56 10.34
C VAL A 168 -9.80 -4.88 11.80
N ASP A 169 -9.97 -3.95 12.74
CA ASP A 169 -9.62 -4.13 14.15
C ASP A 169 -10.72 -4.82 14.98
N ASP A 170 -11.87 -5.16 14.38
CA ASP A 170 -13.07 -5.65 15.07
C ASP A 170 -13.16 -7.19 15.16
N GLY A 171 -12.04 -7.88 14.99
CA GLY A 171 -11.99 -9.33 15.06
C GLY A 171 -12.14 -10.02 13.71
N LEU A 172 -13.15 -10.88 13.56
CA LEU A 172 -13.40 -11.64 12.34
C LEU A 172 -14.65 -11.12 11.62
N THR A 173 -14.49 -10.67 10.37
CA THR A 173 -15.62 -10.21 9.55
C THR A 173 -16.52 -11.41 9.16
N GLU A 174 -17.80 -11.31 9.47
CA GLU A 174 -18.83 -12.26 9.06
C GLU A 174 -19.01 -12.25 7.53
N LEU A 175 -19.25 -13.41 6.93
CA LEU A 175 -19.43 -13.49 5.47
C LEU A 175 -20.65 -12.70 4.98
N ALA A 176 -21.70 -12.59 5.79
CA ALA A 176 -22.89 -11.78 5.46
C ALA A 176 -22.56 -10.29 5.34
N VAL A 177 -21.66 -9.78 6.19
CA VAL A 177 -21.16 -8.39 6.10
C VAL A 177 -20.37 -8.20 4.81
N SER A 178 -19.47 -9.11 4.49
CA SER A 178 -18.69 -9.08 3.25
C SER A 178 -19.57 -9.13 2.00
N GLU A 179 -20.58 -10.00 2.00
CA GLU A 179 -21.55 -10.11 0.92
C GLU A 179 -22.31 -8.80 0.71
N ARG A 180 -22.80 -8.20 1.80
CA ARG A 180 -23.51 -6.92 1.75
C ARG A 180 -22.64 -5.78 1.25
N LEU A 181 -21.44 -5.61 1.82
CA LEU A 181 -20.53 -4.52 1.48
C LEU A 181 -20.08 -4.60 0.01
N VAL A 182 -19.48 -5.70 -0.37
CA VAL A 182 -18.95 -5.90 -1.73
C VAL A 182 -20.07 -5.96 -2.75
N GLY A 183 -21.15 -6.69 -2.47
CA GLY A 183 -22.31 -6.81 -3.35
C GLY A 183 -22.98 -5.47 -3.63
N ALA A 184 -23.11 -4.61 -2.60
CA ALA A 184 -23.73 -3.30 -2.76
C ALA A 184 -22.92 -2.37 -3.69
N VAL A 185 -21.61 -2.35 -3.58
CA VAL A 185 -20.75 -1.50 -4.44
C VAL A 185 -20.68 -2.09 -5.85
N GLU A 186 -20.44 -3.40 -5.98
CA GLU A 186 -20.27 -4.07 -7.27
C GLU A 186 -21.56 -4.04 -8.12
N ALA A 187 -22.75 -4.11 -7.50
CA ALA A 187 -24.03 -4.01 -8.20
C ALA A 187 -24.26 -2.66 -8.89
N THR A 188 -23.67 -1.58 -8.39
CA THR A 188 -23.86 -0.22 -8.94
C THR A 188 -22.66 0.31 -9.69
N HIS A 189 -21.46 -0.15 -9.34
CA HIS A 189 -20.19 0.31 -9.92
C HIS A 189 -19.25 -0.88 -10.15
N PRO A 190 -19.59 -1.79 -11.07
CA PRO A 190 -18.80 -2.99 -11.30
C PRO A 190 -17.38 -2.69 -11.82
N GLY A 191 -16.41 -3.43 -11.33
CA GLY A 191 -15.04 -3.39 -11.86
C GLY A 191 -14.10 -2.38 -11.20
N TYR A 192 -14.56 -1.53 -10.28
CA TYR A 192 -13.69 -0.61 -9.55
C TYR A 192 -13.02 -1.26 -8.33
N LEU A 193 -13.71 -2.18 -7.65
CA LEU A 193 -13.10 -2.94 -6.55
C LEU A 193 -12.00 -3.86 -7.08
N ALA A 194 -10.84 -3.84 -6.45
CA ALA A 194 -9.70 -4.71 -6.74
C ALA A 194 -9.21 -5.46 -5.49
N LEU A 195 -9.41 -4.87 -4.32
CA LEU A 195 -8.99 -5.38 -3.02
C LEU A 195 -10.14 -5.29 -2.02
N TYR A 196 -10.17 -6.27 -1.12
CA TYR A 196 -11.06 -6.27 0.03
C TYR A 196 -10.26 -6.59 1.29
N ALA A 197 -10.44 -5.82 2.35
CA ALA A 197 -9.79 -5.96 3.64
C ALA A 197 -10.79 -6.36 4.72
N PRO A 198 -11.05 -7.67 4.93
CA PRO A 198 -11.86 -8.15 6.05
C PRO A 198 -11.06 -8.11 7.35
N GLY A 199 -11.74 -8.03 8.47
CA GLY A 199 -11.19 -8.38 9.79
C GLY A 199 -10.86 -9.88 9.82
N VAL A 200 -9.61 -10.20 10.14
CA VAL A 200 -9.09 -11.57 10.17
C VAL A 200 -8.43 -11.93 11.50
N GLY A 201 -8.70 -11.14 12.54
CA GLY A 201 -8.18 -11.33 13.89
C GLY A 201 -6.83 -10.64 14.12
N THR A 202 -6.36 -9.82 13.18
CA THR A 202 -5.24 -8.90 13.37
C THR A 202 -5.72 -7.55 13.91
N ARG A 203 -4.78 -6.73 14.40
CA ARG A 203 -5.02 -5.34 14.84
C ARG A 203 -3.88 -4.46 14.38
N HIS A 204 -4.15 -3.18 14.23
CA HIS A 204 -3.10 -2.20 13.95
C HIS A 204 -2.13 -2.07 15.13
N GLY A 205 -0.83 -1.94 14.81
CA GLY A 205 0.22 -1.83 15.81
C GLY A 205 0.73 -3.19 16.32
N PHE A 206 1.29 -3.19 17.54
CA PHE A 206 1.76 -4.40 18.20
C PHE A 206 0.76 -4.83 19.28
N SER A 207 0.56 -6.13 19.41
CA SER A 207 -0.19 -6.73 20.52
C SER A 207 0.78 -7.45 21.47
N ALA A 208 0.63 -7.20 22.79
CA ALA A 208 1.45 -7.86 23.82
C ALA A 208 1.25 -9.38 23.82
N ASP A 209 0.04 -9.85 23.50
CA ASP A 209 -0.35 -11.26 23.50
C ASP A 209 -0.31 -11.89 22.10
N GLY A 210 0.29 -11.20 21.13
CA GLY A 210 0.25 -11.59 19.71
C GLY A 210 -1.16 -11.48 19.12
N PHE A 211 -1.47 -12.32 18.13
CA PHE A 211 -2.77 -12.35 17.43
C PHE A 211 -3.41 -13.74 17.52
N PRO A 212 -3.87 -14.16 18.69
CA PRO A 212 -4.36 -15.53 18.92
C PRO A 212 -5.60 -15.88 18.08
N THR A 213 -6.31 -14.88 17.55
CA THR A 213 -7.50 -15.05 16.70
C THR A 213 -7.20 -14.90 15.21
N PHE A 214 -5.92 -14.73 14.80
CA PHE A 214 -5.57 -14.66 13.38
C PHE A 214 -6.07 -15.89 12.63
N SER A 215 -6.85 -15.67 11.58
CA SER A 215 -7.64 -16.72 10.94
C SER A 215 -7.42 -16.80 9.41
N PRO A 216 -6.44 -17.57 8.94
CA PRO A 216 -6.29 -17.91 7.53
C PRO A 216 -7.56 -18.50 6.89
N PRO A 217 -8.36 -19.35 7.57
CA PRO A 217 -9.64 -19.81 7.04
C PRO A 217 -10.64 -18.69 6.75
N THR A 218 -10.65 -17.62 7.55
CA THR A 218 -11.51 -16.45 7.28
C THR A 218 -11.05 -15.72 6.02
N ILE A 219 -9.75 -15.63 5.79
CA ILE A 219 -9.19 -15.08 4.54
C ILE A 219 -9.70 -15.85 3.33
N SER A 220 -9.53 -17.19 3.32
CA SER A 220 -9.94 -18.03 2.20
C SER A 220 -11.44 -17.93 1.91
N ARG A 221 -12.29 -17.99 2.95
CA ARG A 221 -13.75 -17.90 2.79
C ARG A 221 -14.20 -16.55 2.23
N ASN A 222 -13.59 -15.46 2.71
CA ASN A 222 -13.89 -14.12 2.20
C ASN A 222 -13.45 -13.98 0.74
N ARG A 223 -12.24 -14.43 0.38
CA ARG A 223 -11.77 -14.44 -1.01
C ARG A 223 -12.74 -15.17 -1.92
N ASP A 224 -13.11 -16.41 -1.59
CA ASP A 224 -14.01 -17.22 -2.41
C ASP A 224 -15.39 -16.58 -2.58
N LEU A 225 -15.89 -15.89 -1.54
CA LEU A 225 -17.14 -15.15 -1.60
C LEU A 225 -17.05 -13.94 -2.54
N ILE A 226 -16.03 -13.08 -2.36
CA ILE A 226 -15.93 -11.86 -3.16
C ILE A 226 -15.61 -12.14 -4.63
N GLU A 227 -14.85 -13.19 -4.95
CA GLU A 227 -14.61 -13.62 -6.32
C GLU A 227 -15.90 -14.08 -7.00
N ARG A 228 -16.79 -14.79 -6.27
CA ARG A 228 -18.13 -15.17 -6.80
C ARG A 228 -19.01 -13.95 -7.06
N ILE A 229 -19.00 -12.96 -6.18
CA ILE A 229 -19.78 -11.72 -6.33
C ILE A 229 -19.26 -10.93 -7.52
N CYS A 230 -17.96 -10.70 -7.58
CA CYS A 230 -17.32 -9.84 -8.58
C CYS A 230 -17.10 -10.56 -9.93
N LYS A 231 -17.20 -11.89 -9.97
CA LYS A 231 -16.96 -12.76 -11.16
C LYS A 231 -15.60 -12.51 -11.82
N ARG A 232 -14.59 -12.23 -11.02
CA ARG A 232 -13.20 -12.01 -11.43
C ARG A 232 -12.25 -12.26 -10.27
N PRO A 233 -10.92 -12.45 -10.52
CA PRO A 233 -9.93 -12.51 -9.45
C PRO A 233 -9.98 -11.23 -8.61
N MET A 234 -10.07 -11.40 -7.30
CA MET A 234 -10.09 -10.33 -6.31
C MET A 234 -8.99 -10.54 -5.28
N GLY A 235 -8.31 -9.45 -4.92
CA GLY A 235 -7.29 -9.48 -3.88
C GLY A 235 -7.87 -9.35 -2.48
N ILE A 236 -7.22 -10.02 -1.50
CA ILE A 236 -7.42 -9.76 -0.09
C ILE A 236 -6.28 -8.90 0.42
N ALA A 237 -6.59 -7.78 1.06
CA ALA A 237 -5.63 -6.97 1.78
C ALA A 237 -5.58 -7.38 3.25
N LEU A 238 -4.38 -7.63 3.76
CA LEU A 238 -4.11 -7.92 5.16
C LEU A 238 -3.62 -6.64 5.85
N HIS A 239 -4.43 -6.11 6.74
CA HIS A 239 -4.05 -5.03 7.65
C HIS A 239 -3.56 -5.59 8.99
N GLY A 240 -2.86 -4.75 9.78
CA GLY A 240 -2.38 -5.16 11.09
C GLY A 240 -1.36 -6.30 11.06
N SER A 241 -0.47 -6.32 10.07
CA SER A 241 0.53 -7.40 9.93
C SER A 241 1.76 -7.25 10.82
N SER A 242 1.94 -6.11 11.49
CA SER A 242 3.07 -5.87 12.41
C SER A 242 2.99 -6.80 13.62
N GLY A 243 4.03 -7.59 13.85
CA GLY A 243 4.08 -8.58 14.91
C GLY A 243 3.57 -9.98 14.54
N LEU A 244 3.06 -10.20 13.33
CA LEU A 244 2.82 -11.55 12.81
C LEU A 244 4.16 -12.26 12.56
N THR A 245 4.21 -13.54 12.88
CA THR A 245 5.38 -14.38 12.60
C THR A 245 5.53 -14.65 11.10
N ALA A 246 6.68 -15.15 10.67
CA ALA A 246 6.87 -15.59 9.28
C ALA A 246 5.90 -16.72 8.90
N GLU A 247 5.59 -17.61 9.84
CA GLU A 247 4.61 -18.70 9.68
C GLU A 247 3.20 -18.15 9.49
N ASP A 248 2.79 -17.15 10.29
CA ASP A 248 1.48 -16.50 10.15
C ASP A 248 1.35 -15.81 8.78
N LEU A 249 2.39 -15.08 8.38
CA LEU A 249 2.42 -14.43 7.07
C LEU A 249 2.33 -15.45 5.93
N ALA A 250 3.08 -16.55 6.04
CA ALA A 250 3.02 -17.63 5.06
C ALA A 250 1.64 -18.30 5.01
N ALA A 251 1.00 -18.51 6.19
CA ALA A 251 -0.36 -19.04 6.26
C ALA A 251 -1.39 -18.08 5.67
N GLY A 252 -1.29 -16.79 5.94
CA GLY A 252 -2.12 -15.74 5.35
C GLY A 252 -1.97 -15.67 3.82
N PHE A 253 -0.75 -15.70 3.35
CA PHE A 253 -0.41 -15.76 1.94
C PHE A 253 -0.99 -17.02 1.25
N ALA A 254 -0.80 -18.21 1.83
CA ALA A 254 -1.38 -19.45 1.32
C ALA A 254 -2.92 -19.40 1.27
N ALA A 255 -3.56 -18.69 2.21
CA ALA A 255 -5.00 -18.48 2.25
C ALA A 255 -5.52 -17.51 1.17
N GLY A 256 -4.63 -16.72 0.54
CA GLY A 256 -4.98 -15.86 -0.59
C GLY A 256 -4.84 -14.37 -0.36
N VAL A 257 -4.05 -13.96 0.65
CA VAL A 257 -3.64 -12.55 0.80
C VAL A 257 -2.89 -12.10 -0.45
N THR A 258 -3.22 -10.90 -0.94
CA THR A 258 -2.66 -10.32 -2.17
C THR A 258 -1.90 -9.02 -1.89
N LYS A 259 -2.26 -8.31 -0.82
CA LYS A 259 -1.58 -7.10 -0.32
C LYS A 259 -1.37 -7.23 1.18
N VAL A 260 -0.21 -6.85 1.66
CA VAL A 260 0.11 -6.84 3.10
C VAL A 260 0.58 -5.45 3.50
N ASN A 261 -0.18 -4.78 4.36
CA ASN A 261 0.21 -3.50 4.95
C ASN A 261 1.29 -3.72 6.00
N TRP A 262 2.35 -2.91 5.95
CA TRP A 262 3.46 -2.99 6.88
C TRP A 262 3.89 -1.60 7.34
N SER A 263 3.43 -1.20 8.52
CA SER A 263 3.62 0.14 9.08
C SER A 263 4.43 0.13 10.37
N SER A 264 3.83 -0.24 11.50
CA SER A 264 4.44 -0.07 12.82
C SER A 264 5.78 -0.80 12.96
N GLU A 265 5.89 -2.02 12.46
CA GLU A 265 7.14 -2.78 12.49
C GLU A 265 8.21 -2.19 11.57
N SER A 266 7.83 -1.65 10.42
CA SER A 266 8.70 -0.91 9.52
C SER A 266 9.28 0.33 10.20
N LEU A 267 8.44 1.14 10.85
CA LEU A 267 8.86 2.31 11.62
C LEU A 267 9.78 1.93 12.77
N LEU A 268 9.45 0.87 13.52
CA LEU A 268 10.26 0.38 14.63
C LEU A 268 11.65 -0.06 14.17
N ALA A 269 11.73 -0.83 13.09
CA ALA A 269 13.00 -1.28 12.52
C ALA A 269 13.90 -0.10 12.15
N ARG A 270 13.37 0.89 11.44
CA ARG A 270 14.10 2.12 11.07
C ARG A 270 14.55 2.90 12.30
N SER A 271 13.66 3.07 13.29
CA SER A 271 13.96 3.81 14.53
C SER A 271 15.06 3.15 15.35
N HIS A 272 15.05 1.82 15.47
CA HIS A 272 16.10 1.08 16.18
C HIS A 272 17.47 1.22 15.49
N LEU A 273 17.51 1.14 14.16
CA LEU A 273 18.74 1.34 13.40
C LEU A 273 19.29 2.76 13.56
N ALA A 274 18.44 3.78 13.54
CA ALA A 274 18.85 5.16 13.78
C ALA A 274 19.34 5.37 15.21
N ALA A 275 18.66 4.81 16.20
CA ALA A 275 19.07 4.87 17.61
C ALA A 275 20.44 4.21 17.82
N ALA A 276 20.66 3.04 17.21
CA ALA A 276 21.94 2.33 17.28
C ALA A 276 23.08 3.13 16.64
N TYR A 277 22.82 3.78 15.51
CA TYR A 277 23.77 4.67 14.85
C TYR A 277 24.23 5.80 15.80
N TYR A 278 23.30 6.57 16.36
CA TYR A 278 23.64 7.68 17.25
C TYR A 278 24.28 7.22 18.55
N ALA A 279 23.86 6.08 19.11
CA ALA A 279 24.47 5.52 20.30
C ALA A 279 25.95 5.15 20.06
N SER A 280 26.26 4.55 18.91
CA SER A 280 27.64 4.15 18.57
C SER A 280 28.55 5.31 18.19
N HIS A 281 27.98 6.45 17.75
CA HIS A 281 28.73 7.61 17.28
C HIS A 281 28.58 8.85 18.21
N GLN A 282 28.12 8.66 19.44
CA GLN A 282 27.82 9.77 20.36
C GLN A 282 29.02 10.69 20.59
N SER A 283 30.22 10.16 20.73
CA SER A 283 31.45 10.96 20.90
C SER A 283 31.83 11.80 19.68
N GLU A 284 31.35 11.41 18.50
CA GLU A 284 31.63 12.13 17.26
C GLU A 284 30.70 13.36 17.09
N LEU A 285 29.63 13.45 17.86
CA LEU A 285 28.76 14.62 17.90
C LEU A 285 29.36 15.80 18.68
N ASP A 286 30.57 15.66 19.27
CA ASP A 286 31.33 16.79 19.80
C ASP A 286 31.68 17.74 18.64
N PRO A 287 31.37 19.04 18.73
CA PRO A 287 31.69 20.00 17.68
C PRO A 287 33.18 20.07 17.28
N LEU A 288 34.07 19.66 18.17
CA LEU A 288 35.53 19.59 17.92
C LEU A 288 35.99 18.28 17.29
N SER A 289 35.09 17.27 17.20
CA SER A 289 35.39 16.03 16.50
C SER A 289 35.60 16.29 15.01
N LYS A 290 36.65 15.70 14.44
CA LYS A 290 36.89 15.70 12.99
C LYS A 290 35.77 15.05 12.19
N ASN A 291 35.01 14.16 12.82
CA ASN A 291 33.88 13.43 12.22
C ASN A 291 32.53 14.11 12.43
N PHE A 292 32.47 15.24 13.19
CA PHE A 292 31.22 15.87 13.58
C PHE A 292 30.24 16.07 12.40
N LYS A 293 30.71 16.65 11.31
CA LYS A 293 29.85 16.93 10.15
C LYS A 293 29.28 15.65 9.53
N VAL A 294 30.12 14.62 9.39
CA VAL A 294 29.71 13.34 8.78
C VAL A 294 28.63 12.66 9.65
N THR A 295 28.83 12.64 10.97
CA THR A 295 27.91 12.03 11.92
C THR A 295 26.63 12.84 12.12
N ALA A 296 26.74 14.18 12.15
CA ALA A 296 25.60 15.07 12.35
C ALA A 296 24.73 15.24 11.07
N MET A 297 25.27 14.96 9.91
CA MET A 297 24.48 15.02 8.65
C MET A 297 23.49 13.85 8.55
N ASP A 298 22.31 14.15 8.04
CA ASP A 298 21.26 13.14 7.81
C ASP A 298 21.74 11.95 6.97
N ASN A 299 22.62 12.19 5.99
CA ASN A 299 23.19 11.13 5.14
C ASN A 299 23.85 9.99 5.93
N GLY A 300 24.54 10.28 7.04
CA GLY A 300 25.22 9.25 7.85
C GLY A 300 24.24 8.29 8.50
N VAL A 301 23.24 8.81 9.17
CA VAL A 301 22.20 7.98 9.81
C VAL A 301 21.33 7.27 8.77
N GLN A 302 20.98 7.91 7.65
CA GLN A 302 20.21 7.27 6.61
C GLN A 302 20.96 6.10 5.96
N ALA A 303 22.26 6.25 5.68
CA ALA A 303 23.06 5.15 5.16
C ALA A 303 23.12 3.95 6.13
N ALA A 304 23.25 4.20 7.43
CA ALA A 304 23.23 3.16 8.45
C ALA A 304 21.85 2.48 8.55
N VAL A 305 20.77 3.27 8.49
CA VAL A 305 19.39 2.75 8.48
C VAL A 305 19.17 1.90 7.23
N SER A 306 19.50 2.39 6.05
CA SER A 306 19.31 1.68 4.79
C SER A 306 20.02 0.33 4.77
N SER A 307 21.25 0.27 5.30
CA SER A 307 22.04 -0.97 5.31
C SER A 307 21.40 -2.12 6.11
N GLY A 308 20.63 -1.82 7.16
CA GLY A 308 19.90 -2.82 7.95
C GLY A 308 18.46 -3.00 7.51
N TYR A 309 17.81 -1.94 7.05
CA TYR A 309 16.40 -1.95 6.69
C TYR A 309 16.11 -2.62 5.34
N ILE A 310 16.91 -2.34 4.30
CA ILE A 310 16.71 -2.92 2.96
C ILE A 310 16.67 -4.46 3.00
N PRO A 311 17.63 -5.16 3.65
CA PRO A 311 17.57 -6.63 3.76
C PRO A 311 16.29 -7.13 4.45
N THR A 312 15.78 -6.41 5.45
CA THR A 312 14.54 -6.76 6.15
C THR A 312 13.33 -6.67 5.22
N VAL A 313 13.26 -5.63 4.39
CA VAL A 313 12.20 -5.46 3.38
C VAL A 313 12.29 -6.54 2.32
N VAL A 314 13.49 -6.85 1.82
CA VAL A 314 13.74 -7.92 0.84
C VAL A 314 13.25 -9.26 1.35
N GLU A 315 13.59 -9.59 2.61
CA GLU A 315 13.16 -10.85 3.22
C GLU A 315 11.63 -10.93 3.36
N ARG A 316 10.99 -9.82 3.73
CA ARG A 316 9.52 -9.77 3.80
C ARG A 316 8.89 -9.97 2.42
N MET A 317 9.45 -9.39 1.35
CA MET A 317 9.01 -9.63 -0.03
C MET A 317 9.18 -11.10 -0.46
N ARG A 318 10.21 -11.79 0.03
CA ARG A 318 10.40 -13.24 -0.22
C ARG A 318 9.35 -14.08 0.48
N ILE A 319 9.09 -13.83 1.78
CA ILE A 319 8.06 -14.53 2.56
C ILE A 319 6.70 -14.41 1.89
N LEU A 320 6.38 -13.26 1.32
CA LEU A 320 5.12 -12.96 0.63
C LEU A 320 5.05 -13.50 -0.80
N GLY A 321 6.10 -14.15 -1.30
CA GLY A 321 6.17 -14.67 -2.67
C GLY A 321 6.24 -13.60 -3.75
N GLY A 322 6.44 -12.32 -3.38
CA GLY A 322 6.55 -11.19 -4.30
C GLY A 322 7.93 -11.08 -4.99
N ALA A 323 8.97 -11.64 -4.39
CA ALA A 323 10.32 -11.64 -4.98
C ALA A 323 10.35 -12.39 -6.32
N GLY A 324 11.05 -11.81 -7.32
CA GLY A 324 11.13 -12.33 -8.69
C GLY A 324 9.89 -12.08 -9.55
N ARG A 325 8.86 -11.37 -9.04
CA ARG A 325 7.59 -11.14 -9.75
C ARG A 325 7.52 -9.85 -10.56
N ALA A 326 8.52 -8.96 -10.46
CA ALA A 326 8.50 -7.66 -11.14
C ALA A 326 8.25 -7.77 -12.64
N GLY A 327 8.94 -8.67 -13.35
CA GLY A 327 8.79 -8.86 -14.79
C GLY A 327 7.36 -9.27 -15.19
N ALA A 328 6.76 -10.23 -14.48
CA ALA A 328 5.38 -10.67 -14.72
C ALA A 328 4.38 -9.53 -14.44
N CYS A 329 4.61 -8.74 -13.38
CA CYS A 329 3.78 -7.58 -13.05
C CYS A 329 3.86 -6.49 -14.14
N LEU A 330 5.05 -6.19 -14.66
CA LEU A 330 5.22 -5.24 -15.76
C LEU A 330 4.53 -5.72 -17.03
N ALA A 331 4.63 -7.01 -17.35
CA ALA A 331 3.91 -7.60 -18.49
C ALA A 331 2.39 -7.48 -18.33
N ALA A 332 1.85 -7.80 -17.14
CA ALA A 332 0.44 -7.62 -16.84
C ALA A 332 -0.03 -6.17 -16.94
N ALA A 333 0.81 -5.21 -16.50
CA ALA A 333 0.53 -3.79 -16.58
C ALA A 333 0.49 -3.23 -18.02
N GLN A 334 1.13 -3.90 -19.00
CA GLN A 334 1.14 -3.51 -20.41
C GLN A 334 -0.06 -4.04 -21.21
N VAL A 335 -0.80 -5.02 -20.70
CA VAL A 335 -1.97 -5.59 -21.36
C VAL A 335 -3.13 -4.59 -21.29
N ARG A 336 -3.57 -4.08 -22.44
CA ARG A 336 -4.73 -3.19 -22.50
C ARG A 336 -6.01 -3.98 -22.18
N PRO A 337 -6.89 -3.49 -21.29
CA PRO A 337 -8.21 -4.09 -21.10
C PRO A 337 -8.96 -4.16 -22.44
N GLY A 338 -9.46 -5.35 -22.80
CA GLY A 338 -10.19 -5.57 -24.06
C GLY A 338 -9.35 -6.05 -25.25
N SER A 339 -8.03 -6.22 -25.12
CA SER A 339 -7.23 -6.91 -26.13
C SER A 339 -7.51 -8.42 -26.14
N SER A 340 -7.29 -9.09 -27.29
CA SER A 340 -7.46 -10.56 -27.41
C SER A 340 -6.61 -11.33 -26.38
N ALA A 341 -5.46 -10.80 -25.99
CA ALA A 341 -4.60 -11.33 -24.95
C ALA A 341 -5.25 -11.26 -23.54
N ALA A 342 -6.07 -10.23 -23.26
CA ALA A 342 -6.81 -10.13 -22.00
C ALA A 342 -7.91 -11.22 -21.89
N ARG A 343 -8.50 -11.66 -23.01
CA ARG A 343 -9.50 -12.73 -23.04
C ARG A 343 -8.90 -14.11 -22.84
N GLN A 344 -7.68 -14.35 -23.31
CA GLN A 344 -6.96 -15.62 -23.10
C GLN A 344 -6.38 -15.76 -21.69
N ALA A 345 -6.15 -14.66 -20.98
CA ALA A 345 -5.68 -14.68 -19.60
C ALA A 345 -6.83 -14.82 -18.57
N GLN A 346 -8.09 -14.78 -19.03
CA GLN A 346 -9.30 -14.95 -18.20
C GLN A 346 -9.98 -16.32 -18.39
N SER A 347 -9.48 -17.15 -19.30
CA SER A 347 -9.88 -18.57 -19.49
C SER A 347 -8.89 -19.49 -18.79
#